data_60ee18852c0e85fd8c2147aa36df8678
#
_entry.id   60ee18852c0e85fd8c2147aa36df8678
#
_cell.length_a   1.000
_cell.length_b   1.000
_cell.length_c   1.000
_cell.angle_alpha   90.00
_cell.angle_beta   90.00
_cell.angle_gamma   90.00
#
_symmetry.space_group_name_H-M   'P 1'
#
loop_
_entity.id
_entity.type
_entity.pdbx_description
1 polymer ?
#
loop_
_entity_poly.entity_id
_entity_poly.type
_entity_poly.pdbx_seq_one_letter_code
_entity_poly.pdbx_strand_id
1 'polypeptide(L)'
;MEEVEKMLHKGVSRRSFLKKTGVGLGVAAGALMFGTGIAGAQTQGGVVPESPLPYVELDPEEARLRAHAAYFRSGCAYATFYAIVSMLRDKVGGPYNQIPLRMLGYGRGGAASWGPLCGTLNGVGAAINLVAPDADVNKVLGDLIGWYTITPFPSKESNDVAVANGYKYDTKAPISVALAQSTSNSPLCHASVASWIKESGFSASAPERAEHCGRLCGDVAYKAVMMLNAWKAGTFTATFKVSDETAGCLSCHGDQQVGKMSCTSCHDAH
;
A
#
# COMPACT_ATOMS: atom_id res chain seq x y z
N MET A 1 -41.54 -33.35 -7.93
CA MET A 1 -40.49 -32.70 -7.11
C MET A 1 -39.35 -33.65 -6.71
N GLU A 2 -39.55 -34.95 -6.83
CA GLU A 2 -38.58 -35.99 -6.44
C GLU A 2 -37.45 -36.24 -7.47
N GLU A 3 -37.65 -35.88 -8.75
CA GLU A 3 -36.62 -36.03 -9.79
C GLU A 3 -35.58 -34.93 -9.85
N VAL A 4 -35.89 -33.74 -9.32
CA VAL A 4 -34.95 -32.60 -9.29
C VAL A 4 -33.94 -32.77 -8.15
N GLU A 5 -34.35 -33.41 -7.05
CA GLU A 5 -33.47 -33.66 -5.90
C GLU A 5 -32.42 -34.75 -6.15
N LYS A 6 -32.72 -35.71 -7.05
CA LYS A 6 -31.76 -36.75 -7.46
C LYS A 6 -30.65 -36.27 -8.41
N MET A 7 -30.79 -35.12 -9.05
CA MET A 7 -29.77 -34.55 -9.92
C MET A 7 -28.69 -33.72 -9.18
N LEU A 8 -28.97 -33.27 -7.98
CA LEU A 8 -28.06 -32.43 -7.20
C LEU A 8 -27.01 -33.21 -6.40
N HIS A 9 -27.11 -34.53 -6.30
CA HIS A 9 -26.15 -35.35 -5.53
C HIS A 9 -25.21 -36.24 -6.35
N LYS A 10 -25.11 -36.06 -7.66
CA LYS A 10 -24.05 -36.72 -8.43
C LYS A 10 -22.79 -35.89 -8.41
N GLY A 11 -22.01 -35.98 -7.32
CA GLY A 11 -20.67 -35.45 -7.24
C GLY A 11 -19.79 -35.97 -8.40
N VAL A 12 -19.33 -35.08 -9.26
CA VAL A 12 -18.40 -35.41 -10.33
C VAL A 12 -17.05 -35.75 -9.69
N SER A 13 -16.70 -37.05 -9.70
CA SER A 13 -15.41 -37.51 -9.20
C SER A 13 -14.26 -36.86 -9.99
N ARG A 14 -13.21 -36.41 -9.29
CA ARG A 14 -11.98 -35.84 -9.92
C ARG A 14 -11.42 -36.74 -11.02
N ARG A 15 -11.65 -38.04 -10.91
CA ARG A 15 -11.18 -39.05 -11.88
C ARG A 15 -12.02 -39.06 -13.17
N SER A 16 -13.30 -38.67 -13.12
CA SER A 16 -14.18 -38.59 -14.30
C SER A 16 -13.99 -37.27 -15.07
N PHE A 17 -13.56 -36.22 -14.40
CA PHE A 17 -13.21 -34.94 -15.03
C PHE A 17 -11.97 -35.07 -15.90
N LEU A 18 -10.93 -35.74 -15.39
CA LEU A 18 -9.67 -35.95 -16.13
C LEU A 18 -9.80 -36.92 -17.34
N LYS A 19 -10.80 -37.78 -17.35
CA LYS A 19 -11.02 -38.69 -18.50
C LYS A 19 -11.78 -38.06 -19.68
N LYS A 20 -12.46 -36.91 -19.45
CA LYS A 20 -13.19 -36.20 -20.51
C LYS A 20 -12.37 -35.11 -21.23
N THR A 21 -11.20 -34.75 -20.72
CA THR A 21 -10.30 -33.75 -21.31
C THR A 21 -9.11 -34.34 -22.04
N GLY A 22 -9.01 -35.65 -22.13
CA GLY A 22 -7.84 -36.34 -22.71
C GLY A 22 -8.18 -37.24 -23.87
N VAL A 23 -8.72 -36.75 -24.99
CA VAL A 23 -8.60 -37.38 -26.32
C VAL A 23 -8.79 -36.33 -27.40
N GLY A 24 -7.79 -36.10 -28.21
CA GLY A 24 -7.91 -35.26 -29.40
C GLY A 24 -6.60 -34.70 -29.96
N LEU A 25 -5.55 -35.53 -30.05
CA LEU A 25 -4.47 -35.26 -30.98
C LEU A 25 -4.87 -35.89 -32.32
N GLY A 26 -5.25 -35.10 -33.28
CA GLY A 26 -5.51 -35.47 -34.65
C GLY A 26 -5.11 -34.33 -35.56
N VAL A 27 -3.99 -34.53 -36.25
CA VAL A 27 -3.50 -33.68 -37.33
C VAL A 27 -4.42 -33.80 -38.55
N ALA A 28 -4.95 -32.67 -39.03
CA ALA A 28 -5.36 -32.54 -40.41
C ALA A 28 -5.27 -31.05 -40.85
N ALA A 29 -4.45 -30.82 -41.85
CA ALA A 29 -4.32 -29.58 -42.57
C ALA A 29 -5.61 -29.22 -43.33
N GLY A 30 -6.01 -27.96 -43.30
CA GLY A 30 -7.10 -27.40 -44.11
C GLY A 30 -7.22 -25.89 -43.90
N ALA A 31 -6.59 -25.14 -44.81
CA ALA A 31 -6.72 -23.71 -44.88
C ALA A 31 -8.17 -23.30 -45.23
N LEU A 32 -8.67 -22.23 -44.64
CA LEU A 32 -9.40 -21.15 -45.32
C LEU A 32 -9.83 -20.04 -44.30
N MET A 33 -9.21 -18.89 -44.48
CA MET A 33 -9.73 -17.52 -44.35
C MET A 33 -11.01 -17.32 -43.51
N PHE A 34 -10.86 -16.68 -42.39
CA PHE A 34 -11.57 -15.43 -42.03
C PHE A 34 -10.81 -14.75 -40.89
N GLY A 35 -10.19 -13.60 -41.23
CA GLY A 35 -9.39 -12.83 -40.31
C GLY A 35 -10.26 -12.10 -39.29
N THR A 36 -9.98 -12.31 -38.03
CA THR A 36 -9.92 -11.30 -37.00
C THR A 36 -8.70 -11.66 -36.15
N GLY A 37 -7.61 -10.97 -36.40
CA GLY A 37 -6.37 -11.16 -35.68
C GLY A 37 -6.55 -10.76 -34.21
N ILE A 38 -6.85 -11.70 -33.35
CA ILE A 38 -6.35 -11.65 -31.99
C ILE A 38 -4.88 -12.00 -32.14
N ALA A 39 -4.04 -10.96 -32.34
CA ALA A 39 -2.61 -11.11 -32.15
C ALA A 39 -2.44 -11.69 -30.75
N GLY A 40 -2.20 -12.98 -30.66
CA GLY A 40 -1.78 -13.62 -29.45
C GLY A 40 -0.51 -12.91 -29.00
N ALA A 41 -0.63 -12.08 -27.98
CA ALA A 41 0.51 -11.68 -27.23
C ALA A 41 1.14 -12.99 -26.75
N GLN A 42 2.15 -13.48 -27.45
CA GLN A 42 3.08 -14.45 -26.91
C GLN A 42 3.69 -13.74 -25.70
N THR A 43 3.12 -14.01 -24.53
CA THR A 43 3.83 -13.79 -23.29
C THR A 43 5.06 -14.67 -23.39
N GLN A 44 6.19 -14.07 -23.80
CA GLN A 44 7.46 -14.64 -23.42
C GLN A 44 7.33 -14.89 -21.91
N GLY A 45 7.41 -16.14 -21.51
CA GLY A 45 7.38 -16.54 -20.11
C GLY A 45 8.58 -15.91 -19.41
N GLY A 46 8.45 -14.62 -19.09
CA GLY A 46 9.43 -13.91 -18.29
C GLY A 46 9.40 -14.54 -16.90
N VAL A 47 10.54 -14.94 -16.42
CA VAL A 47 10.72 -15.34 -15.03
C VAL A 47 10.17 -14.20 -14.18
N VAL A 48 9.19 -14.51 -13.32
CA VAL A 48 8.68 -13.52 -12.34
C VAL A 48 9.87 -13.15 -11.46
N PRO A 49 10.23 -11.85 -11.39
CA PRO A 49 11.39 -11.46 -10.61
C PRO A 49 11.10 -11.71 -9.12
N GLU A 50 12.05 -12.35 -8.45
CA GLU A 50 11.99 -12.56 -7.00
C GLU A 50 12.51 -11.34 -6.25
N SER A 51 11.91 -11.03 -5.09
CA SER A 51 12.38 -10.02 -4.14
C SER A 51 13.67 -10.51 -3.44
N PRO A 52 14.61 -9.64 -3.10
CA PRO A 52 14.59 -8.18 -3.28
C PRO A 52 14.94 -7.72 -4.70
N LEU A 53 14.17 -6.77 -5.22
CA LEU A 53 14.42 -6.14 -6.50
C LEU A 53 15.46 -5.01 -6.39
N PRO A 54 16.17 -4.66 -7.48
CA PRO A 54 17.17 -3.60 -7.45
C PRO A 54 16.58 -2.25 -7.04
N TYR A 55 17.11 -1.63 -5.99
CA TYR A 55 16.78 -0.28 -5.57
C TYR A 55 17.84 0.72 -6.06
N VAL A 56 17.37 1.85 -6.53
CA VAL A 56 18.18 3.03 -6.85
C VAL A 56 17.67 4.23 -6.10
N GLU A 57 18.54 5.21 -5.85
CA GLU A 57 18.16 6.44 -5.17
C GLU A 57 17.01 7.16 -5.90
N LEU A 58 15.99 7.53 -5.14
CA LEU A 58 14.79 8.22 -5.58
C LEU A 58 14.76 9.64 -5.00
N ASP A 59 14.05 10.53 -5.67
CA ASP A 59 13.77 11.87 -5.17
C ASP A 59 12.56 11.82 -4.20
N PRO A 60 12.75 12.19 -2.91
CA PRO A 60 11.66 12.16 -1.94
C PRO A 60 10.51 13.12 -2.27
N GLU A 61 10.81 14.32 -2.82
CA GLU A 61 9.75 15.28 -3.18
C GLU A 61 8.93 14.79 -4.39
N GLU A 62 9.57 14.17 -5.36
CA GLU A 62 8.84 13.54 -6.46
C GLU A 62 7.93 12.43 -5.94
N ALA A 63 8.36 11.62 -4.96
CA ALA A 63 7.53 10.62 -4.33
C ALA A 63 6.33 11.24 -3.60
N ARG A 64 6.51 12.36 -2.88
CA ARG A 64 5.43 13.14 -2.26
C ARG A 64 4.37 13.54 -3.27
N LEU A 65 4.79 14.17 -4.37
CA LEU A 65 3.88 14.68 -5.39
C LEU A 65 3.14 13.54 -6.11
N ARG A 66 3.85 12.46 -6.46
CA ARG A 66 3.24 11.28 -7.09
C ARG A 66 2.23 10.59 -6.19
N ALA A 67 2.54 10.43 -4.90
CA ALA A 67 1.64 9.79 -3.95
C ALA A 67 0.38 10.62 -3.71
N HIS A 68 0.51 11.93 -3.51
CA HIS A 68 -0.63 12.82 -3.38
C HIS A 68 -1.57 12.70 -4.59
N ALA A 69 -1.05 12.86 -5.81
CA ALA A 69 -1.85 12.77 -7.03
C ALA A 69 -2.49 11.38 -7.21
N ALA A 70 -1.75 10.31 -6.93
CA ALA A 70 -2.23 8.94 -7.06
C ALA A 70 -3.34 8.58 -6.05
N TYR A 71 -3.37 9.23 -4.87
CA TYR A 71 -4.43 9.03 -3.89
C TYR A 71 -5.83 9.25 -4.48
N PHE A 72 -6.00 10.28 -5.28
CA PHE A 72 -7.29 10.62 -5.91
C PHE A 72 -7.71 9.65 -7.03
N ARG A 73 -6.79 8.81 -7.49
CA ARG A 73 -7.07 7.76 -8.49
C ARG A 73 -7.61 6.47 -7.85
N SER A 74 -6.99 5.99 -6.74
CA SER A 74 -7.34 4.67 -6.17
C SER A 74 -7.08 4.52 -4.66
N GLY A 75 -6.95 5.62 -3.91
CA GLY A 75 -6.80 5.61 -2.45
C GLY A 75 -5.39 5.36 -1.96
N CYS A 76 -5.26 5.23 -0.62
CA CYS A 76 -4.00 5.39 0.10
C CYS A 76 -2.93 4.34 -0.24
N ALA A 77 -3.26 3.05 -0.17
CA ALA A 77 -2.27 1.99 -0.37
C ALA A 77 -1.78 1.95 -1.82
N TYR A 78 -2.70 2.13 -2.77
CA TYR A 78 -2.33 2.32 -4.16
C TYR A 78 -1.38 3.51 -4.33
N ALA A 79 -1.69 4.64 -3.70
CA ALA A 79 -0.97 5.90 -3.89
C ALA A 79 0.50 5.80 -3.51
N THR A 80 0.78 5.32 -2.30
CA THR A 80 2.14 5.22 -1.78
C THR A 80 2.95 4.12 -2.47
N PHE A 81 2.32 2.99 -2.77
CA PHE A 81 2.94 1.94 -3.58
C PHE A 81 3.26 2.42 -4.99
N TYR A 82 2.26 3.03 -5.66
CA TYR A 82 2.42 3.59 -7.00
C TYR A 82 3.57 4.60 -7.06
N ALA A 83 3.66 5.52 -6.10
CA ALA A 83 4.70 6.55 -6.11
C ALA A 83 6.09 5.92 -6.17
N ILE A 84 6.40 5.01 -5.28
CA ILE A 84 7.74 4.40 -5.19
C ILE A 84 7.99 3.46 -6.38
N VAL A 85 7.06 2.56 -6.67
CA VAL A 85 7.29 1.53 -7.71
C VAL A 85 7.25 2.13 -9.11
N SER A 86 6.47 3.19 -9.37
CA SER A 86 6.52 3.87 -10.67
C SER A 86 7.85 4.59 -10.90
N MET A 87 8.42 5.23 -9.86
CA MET A 87 9.74 5.85 -9.96
C MET A 87 10.84 4.80 -10.20
N LEU A 88 10.77 3.66 -9.54
CA LEU A 88 11.68 2.54 -9.78
C LEU A 88 11.50 1.98 -11.21
N ARG A 89 10.26 1.91 -11.67
CA ARG A 89 9.96 1.53 -13.07
C ARG A 89 10.61 2.48 -14.07
N ASP A 90 10.51 3.78 -13.82
CA ASP A 90 11.08 4.81 -14.69
C ASP A 90 12.62 4.76 -14.72
N LYS A 91 13.26 4.48 -13.57
CA LYS A 91 14.72 4.49 -13.44
C LYS A 91 15.41 3.15 -13.71
N VAL A 92 14.77 2.05 -13.35
CA VAL A 92 15.35 0.70 -13.44
C VAL A 92 14.73 -0.09 -14.60
N GLY A 93 13.43 0.08 -14.86
CA GLY A 93 12.72 -0.72 -15.87
C GLY A 93 12.56 -2.18 -15.46
N GLY A 94 12.89 -3.09 -16.38
CA GLY A 94 13.02 -4.54 -16.14
C GLY A 94 11.93 -5.14 -15.23
N PRO A 95 12.29 -5.60 -14.03
CA PRO A 95 11.36 -6.32 -13.16
C PRO A 95 10.14 -5.47 -12.73
N TYR A 96 10.32 -4.16 -12.60
CA TYR A 96 9.24 -3.27 -12.18
C TYR A 96 8.14 -3.11 -13.23
N ASN A 97 8.43 -3.35 -14.51
CA ASN A 97 7.45 -3.29 -15.59
C ASN A 97 6.37 -4.37 -15.48
N GLN A 98 6.67 -5.46 -14.78
CA GLN A 98 5.77 -6.60 -14.61
C GLN A 98 4.86 -6.47 -13.38
N ILE A 99 5.10 -5.48 -12.50
CA ILE A 99 4.33 -5.30 -11.27
C ILE A 99 3.02 -4.60 -11.58
N PRO A 100 1.85 -5.20 -11.30
CA PRO A 100 0.56 -4.55 -11.50
C PRO A 100 0.33 -3.50 -10.39
N LEU A 101 0.65 -2.23 -10.67
CA LEU A 101 0.62 -1.15 -9.66
C LEU A 101 -0.73 -1.03 -8.94
N ARG A 102 -1.81 -1.45 -9.58
CA ARG A 102 -3.15 -1.38 -9.01
C ARG A 102 -3.48 -2.49 -8.01
N MET A 103 -2.58 -3.45 -7.80
CA MET A 103 -2.79 -4.57 -6.90
C MET A 103 -3.13 -4.15 -5.45
N LEU A 104 -2.69 -2.97 -5.01
CA LEU A 104 -2.99 -2.43 -3.69
C LEU A 104 -4.22 -1.52 -3.64
N GLY A 105 -5.03 -1.47 -4.69
CA GLY A 105 -6.26 -0.66 -4.71
C GLY A 105 -7.29 -1.06 -3.64
N TYR A 106 -7.25 -2.27 -3.13
CA TYR A 106 -8.10 -2.74 -2.04
C TYR A 106 -7.83 -2.03 -0.70
N GLY A 107 -6.62 -1.47 -0.51
CA GLY A 107 -6.18 -0.87 0.75
C GLY A 107 -6.72 0.54 1.01
N ARG A 108 -7.74 0.98 0.28
CA ARG A 108 -8.47 2.23 0.56
C ARG A 108 -9.20 2.13 1.89
N GLY A 109 -9.03 3.16 2.75
CA GLY A 109 -9.66 3.17 4.07
C GLY A 109 -9.15 2.05 5.00
N GLY A 110 -7.84 1.72 4.89
CA GLY A 110 -7.21 0.61 5.57
C GLY A 110 -7.27 -0.67 4.74
N ALA A 111 -8.43 -1.27 4.63
CA ALA A 111 -8.76 -2.34 3.68
C ALA A 111 -10.26 -2.29 3.44
N ALA A 112 -10.70 -2.02 2.21
CA ALA A 112 -12.11 -1.91 1.83
C ALA A 112 -12.95 -1.04 2.81
N SER A 113 -12.36 0.01 3.36
CA SER A 113 -12.95 0.94 4.34
C SER A 113 -13.26 0.35 5.73
N TRP A 114 -12.64 -0.75 6.11
CA TRP A 114 -12.79 -1.34 7.45
C TRP A 114 -11.94 -0.66 8.55
N GLY A 115 -11.01 0.20 8.16
CA GLY A 115 -10.24 1.01 9.12
C GLY A 115 -9.03 0.35 9.81
N PRO A 116 -8.52 -0.84 9.41
CA PRO A 116 -7.33 -1.44 10.01
C PRO A 116 -6.08 -0.62 9.68
N LEU A 117 -4.93 -1.25 9.46
CA LEU A 117 -3.67 -0.58 9.13
C LEU A 117 -3.90 0.51 8.06
N CYS A 118 -3.39 1.73 8.31
CA CYS A 118 -3.52 2.82 7.35
C CYS A 118 -3.02 2.40 5.97
N GLY A 119 -3.81 2.69 4.93
CA GLY A 119 -3.44 2.31 3.57
C GLY A 119 -2.10 2.86 3.13
N THR A 120 -1.71 4.06 3.62
CA THR A 120 -0.38 4.62 3.32
C THR A 120 0.74 3.72 3.81
N LEU A 121 0.62 3.17 5.01
CA LEU A 121 1.58 2.24 5.60
C LEU A 121 1.57 0.89 4.87
N ASN A 122 0.40 0.41 4.49
CA ASN A 122 0.26 -0.83 3.72
C ASN A 122 0.97 -0.71 2.36
N GLY A 123 0.77 0.41 1.66
CA GLY A 123 1.40 0.64 0.35
C GLY A 123 2.92 0.78 0.41
N VAL A 124 3.44 1.57 1.35
CA VAL A 124 4.91 1.68 1.51
C VAL A 124 5.53 0.40 2.05
N GLY A 125 4.83 -0.34 2.93
CA GLY A 125 5.29 -1.64 3.42
C GLY A 125 5.49 -2.62 2.28
N ALA A 126 4.53 -2.70 1.36
CA ALA A 126 4.68 -3.53 0.16
C ALA A 126 5.85 -3.08 -0.74
N ALA A 127 6.06 -1.77 -0.90
CA ALA A 127 7.18 -1.24 -1.69
C ALA A 127 8.54 -1.53 -1.02
N ILE A 128 8.65 -1.36 0.31
CA ILE A 128 9.85 -1.70 1.08
C ILE A 128 10.17 -3.20 0.93
N ASN A 129 9.15 -4.05 1.07
CA ASN A 129 9.31 -5.51 0.95
C ASN A 129 9.73 -5.97 -0.46
N LEU A 130 9.46 -5.18 -1.48
CA LEU A 130 9.95 -5.48 -2.84
C LEU A 130 11.46 -5.28 -2.98
N VAL A 131 12.05 -4.34 -2.23
CA VAL A 131 13.42 -3.88 -2.48
C VAL A 131 14.40 -4.22 -1.36
N ALA A 132 13.93 -4.44 -0.14
CA ALA A 132 14.77 -4.78 1.00
C ALA A 132 14.70 -6.29 1.31
N PRO A 133 15.81 -6.90 1.75
CA PRO A 133 15.78 -8.27 2.25
C PRO A 133 15.03 -8.35 3.58
N ASP A 134 14.48 -9.51 3.91
CA ASP A 134 13.61 -9.75 5.08
C ASP A 134 14.19 -9.22 6.39
N ALA A 135 15.51 -9.34 6.59
CA ALA A 135 16.19 -8.85 7.78
C ALA A 135 16.09 -7.33 7.98
N ASP A 136 15.94 -6.57 6.90
CA ASP A 136 15.89 -5.10 6.91
C ASP A 136 14.47 -4.55 6.78
N VAL A 137 13.54 -5.33 6.19
CA VAL A 137 12.13 -4.91 6.03
C VAL A 137 11.56 -4.48 7.38
N ASN A 138 11.65 -5.32 8.41
CA ASN A 138 11.10 -5.04 9.73
C ASN A 138 11.77 -3.84 10.43
N LYS A 139 13.05 -3.57 10.14
CA LYS A 139 13.75 -2.40 10.69
C LYS A 139 13.23 -1.12 10.05
N VAL A 140 13.24 -1.04 8.72
CA VAL A 140 12.84 0.15 7.98
C VAL A 140 11.34 0.43 8.14
N LEU A 141 10.51 -0.59 7.94
CA LEU A 141 9.06 -0.46 8.07
C LEU A 141 8.63 -0.20 9.51
N GLY A 142 9.26 -0.87 10.48
CA GLY A 142 8.97 -0.67 11.90
C GLY A 142 9.25 0.76 12.36
N ASP A 143 10.38 1.35 11.94
CA ASP A 143 10.74 2.73 12.23
C ASP A 143 9.78 3.71 11.53
N LEU A 144 9.41 3.44 10.28
CA LEU A 144 8.45 4.25 9.53
C LEU A 144 7.06 4.25 10.18
N ILE A 145 6.56 3.09 10.63
CA ILE A 145 5.27 3.00 11.33
C ILE A 145 5.35 3.76 12.65
N GLY A 146 6.44 3.60 13.40
CA GLY A 146 6.65 4.35 14.64
C GLY A 146 6.66 5.86 14.41
N TRP A 147 7.42 6.34 13.44
CA TRP A 147 7.41 7.75 13.04
C TRP A 147 6.00 8.25 12.67
N TYR A 148 5.24 7.44 11.91
CA TYR A 148 3.86 7.77 11.54
C TYR A 148 2.97 8.00 12.76
N THR A 149 3.08 7.16 13.78
CA THR A 149 2.17 7.25 14.95
C THR A 149 2.36 8.53 15.76
N ILE A 150 3.54 9.14 15.76
CA ILE A 150 3.88 10.32 16.56
C ILE A 150 3.98 11.61 15.75
N THR A 151 3.84 11.54 14.43
CA THR A 151 3.95 12.72 13.55
C THR A 151 2.60 13.39 13.37
N PRO A 152 2.52 14.74 13.51
CA PRO A 152 1.32 15.48 13.14
C PRO A 152 1.12 15.51 11.62
N PHE A 153 -0.04 15.08 11.15
CA PHE A 153 -0.39 15.06 9.72
C PHE A 153 -1.60 15.93 9.39
N PRO A 154 -1.64 16.50 8.13
CA PRO A 154 -0.53 16.51 7.17
C PRO A 154 0.64 17.29 7.75
N SER A 155 1.87 16.99 7.32
CA SER A 155 3.06 17.72 7.80
C SER A 155 2.99 19.21 7.45
N LYS A 156 3.79 20.03 8.14
CA LYS A 156 3.92 21.45 7.78
C LYS A 156 4.40 21.60 6.35
N GLU A 157 5.38 20.81 5.95
CA GLU A 157 5.95 20.82 4.59
C GLU A 157 4.89 20.50 3.54
N SER A 158 4.04 19.51 3.80
CA SER A 158 2.93 19.16 2.91
C SER A 158 1.90 20.28 2.80
N ASN A 159 1.63 20.98 3.89
CA ASN A 159 0.80 22.17 3.88
C ASN A 159 1.44 23.32 3.09
N ASP A 160 2.74 23.55 3.25
CA ASP A 160 3.49 24.58 2.52
C ASP A 160 3.47 24.31 0.99
N VAL A 161 3.66 23.03 0.59
CA VAL A 161 3.50 22.62 -0.81
C VAL A 161 2.10 22.95 -1.35
N ALA A 162 1.06 22.68 -0.57
CA ALA A 162 -0.32 22.95 -0.97
C ALA A 162 -0.58 24.46 -1.13
N VAL A 163 -0.15 25.28 -0.17
CA VAL A 163 -0.30 26.75 -0.20
C VAL A 163 0.44 27.35 -1.39
N ALA A 164 1.59 26.79 -1.75
CA ALA A 164 2.34 27.17 -2.95
C ALA A 164 1.75 26.63 -4.26
N ASN A 165 0.56 25.99 -4.24
CA ASN A 165 -0.06 25.33 -5.40
C ASN A 165 0.83 24.24 -6.04
N GLY A 166 1.69 23.59 -5.24
CA GLY A 166 2.60 22.57 -5.72
C GLY A 166 1.92 21.24 -6.06
N TYR A 167 0.78 20.93 -5.42
CA TYR A 167 0.01 19.73 -5.73
C TYR A 167 -0.84 19.89 -6.97
N LYS A 168 -0.85 18.86 -7.82
CA LYS A 168 -1.66 18.81 -9.05
C LYS A 168 -2.29 17.42 -9.16
N TYR A 169 -3.58 17.38 -9.51
CA TYR A 169 -4.28 16.16 -9.83
C TYR A 169 -5.41 16.39 -10.83
N ASP A 170 -5.70 15.38 -11.65
CA ASP A 170 -6.49 15.53 -12.87
C ASP A 170 -8.00 15.64 -12.63
N THR A 171 -8.50 15.36 -11.43
CA THR A 171 -9.94 15.11 -11.21
C THR A 171 -10.68 16.19 -10.44
N LYS A 172 -9.98 17.08 -9.75
CA LYS A 172 -10.57 18.14 -8.92
C LYS A 172 -9.60 19.32 -8.79
N ALA A 173 -10.14 20.50 -8.50
CA ALA A 173 -9.29 21.62 -8.10
C ALA A 173 -8.56 21.30 -6.80
N PRO A 174 -7.23 21.52 -6.73
CA PRO A 174 -6.47 21.34 -5.51
C PRO A 174 -7.00 22.22 -4.37
N ILE A 175 -6.99 21.71 -3.15
CA ILE A 175 -7.22 22.50 -1.96
C ILE A 175 -5.88 23.14 -1.55
N SER A 176 -5.73 24.44 -1.80
CA SER A 176 -4.47 25.18 -1.66
C SER A 176 -4.38 25.95 -0.36
N VAL A 177 -5.04 25.48 0.71
CA VAL A 177 -4.94 26.05 2.06
C VAL A 177 -4.24 25.08 3.01
N ALA A 178 -3.63 25.61 4.06
CA ALA A 178 -3.11 24.77 5.13
C ALA A 178 -4.28 24.08 5.85
N LEU A 179 -4.13 22.77 6.10
CA LEU A 179 -5.07 21.99 6.86
C LEU A 179 -4.58 21.82 8.31
N ALA A 180 -5.52 21.62 9.24
CA ALA A 180 -5.22 21.27 10.61
C ALA A 180 -4.35 19.99 10.66
N GLN A 181 -3.45 19.92 11.62
CA GLN A 181 -2.56 18.80 11.86
C GLN A 181 -3.06 17.98 13.04
N SER A 182 -3.02 16.66 12.95
CA SER A 182 -3.35 15.78 14.07
C SER A 182 -2.38 14.60 14.14
N THR A 183 -2.10 14.16 15.36
CA THR A 183 -1.30 12.95 15.63
C THR A 183 -2.24 11.80 15.93
N SER A 184 -2.06 10.67 15.22
CA SER A 184 -2.95 9.53 15.35
C SER A 184 -2.68 8.68 16.60
N ASN A 185 -1.46 8.70 17.12
CA ASN A 185 -0.95 7.79 18.15
C ASN A 185 -1.20 6.29 17.85
N SER A 186 -1.47 5.98 16.59
CA SER A 186 -1.87 4.64 16.15
C SER A 186 -1.59 4.45 14.66
N PRO A 187 -1.21 3.26 14.21
CA PRO A 187 -1.07 2.96 12.79
C PRO A 187 -2.41 2.70 12.09
N LEU A 188 -3.53 2.70 12.83
CA LEU A 188 -4.85 2.39 12.29
C LEU A 188 -5.42 3.55 11.46
N CYS A 189 -5.99 3.23 10.31
CA CYS A 189 -6.67 4.19 9.45
C CYS A 189 -7.83 4.89 10.18
N HIS A 190 -8.62 4.12 10.94
CA HIS A 190 -9.74 4.68 11.70
C HIS A 190 -9.26 5.72 12.73
N ALA A 191 -8.21 5.41 13.48
CA ALA A 191 -7.65 6.34 14.48
C ALA A 191 -7.11 7.61 13.82
N SER A 192 -6.37 7.50 12.73
CA SER A 192 -5.82 8.64 12.00
C SER A 192 -6.91 9.58 11.48
N VAL A 193 -7.93 9.02 10.84
CA VAL A 193 -9.03 9.83 10.29
C VAL A 193 -9.88 10.44 11.41
N ALA A 194 -10.19 9.68 12.46
CA ALA A 194 -10.99 10.16 13.58
C ALA A 194 -10.29 11.29 14.35
N SER A 195 -8.98 11.16 14.62
CA SER A 195 -8.19 12.20 15.25
C SER A 195 -8.19 13.49 14.42
N TRP A 196 -8.01 13.37 13.11
CA TRP A 196 -8.01 14.53 12.23
C TRP A 196 -9.39 15.21 12.14
N ILE A 197 -10.47 14.44 12.03
CA ILE A 197 -11.84 14.99 12.04
C ILE A 197 -12.11 15.75 13.33
N LYS A 198 -11.71 15.19 14.48
CA LYS A 198 -11.87 15.85 15.79
C LYS A 198 -11.10 17.15 15.86
N GLU A 199 -9.85 17.19 15.38
CA GLU A 199 -8.99 18.37 15.42
C GLU A 199 -9.43 19.44 14.43
N SER A 200 -9.80 19.05 13.22
CA SER A 200 -10.12 19.97 12.13
C SER A 200 -11.55 20.51 12.18
N GLY A 201 -12.47 19.80 12.80
CA GLY A 201 -13.90 20.10 12.78
C GLY A 201 -14.62 19.80 11.47
N PHE A 202 -13.92 19.28 10.45
CA PHE A 202 -14.54 18.90 9.18
C PHE A 202 -15.30 17.58 9.29
N SER A 203 -16.32 17.41 8.46
CA SER A 203 -17.05 16.13 8.39
C SER A 203 -16.23 15.04 7.71
N ALA A 204 -16.58 13.78 7.98
CA ALA A 204 -15.95 12.62 7.33
C ALA A 204 -16.11 12.61 5.78
N SER A 205 -17.13 13.27 5.25
CA SER A 205 -17.42 13.40 3.82
C SER A 205 -16.85 14.66 3.18
N ALA A 206 -16.24 15.56 3.96
CA ALA A 206 -15.68 16.81 3.45
C ALA A 206 -14.52 16.54 2.44
N PRO A 207 -14.39 17.36 1.40
CA PRO A 207 -13.26 17.25 0.48
C PRO A 207 -11.91 17.48 1.18
N GLU A 208 -11.86 18.29 2.24
CA GLU A 208 -10.68 18.52 3.08
C GLU A 208 -10.19 17.24 3.75
N ARG A 209 -11.11 16.35 4.16
CA ARG A 209 -10.74 15.03 4.71
C ARG A 209 -10.05 14.16 3.64
N ALA A 210 -10.51 14.22 2.40
CA ALA A 210 -9.85 13.51 1.31
C ALA A 210 -8.47 14.12 1.01
N GLU A 211 -8.38 15.44 1.02
CA GLU A 211 -7.11 16.16 0.84
C GLU A 211 -6.11 15.85 1.95
N HIS A 212 -6.55 15.82 3.22
CA HIS A 212 -5.73 15.36 4.34
C HIS A 212 -5.10 13.98 4.06
N CYS A 213 -5.91 13.01 3.65
CA CYS A 213 -5.39 11.69 3.31
C CYS A 213 -4.44 11.70 2.08
N GLY A 214 -4.68 12.57 1.11
CA GLY A 214 -3.78 12.75 -0.04
C GLY A 214 -2.41 13.28 0.38
N ARG A 215 -2.38 14.33 1.21
CA ARG A 215 -1.14 14.89 1.77
C ARG A 215 -0.42 13.89 2.68
N LEU A 216 -1.17 13.17 3.51
CA LEU A 216 -0.62 12.07 4.33
C LEU A 216 0.06 11.01 3.44
N CYS A 217 -0.52 10.66 2.30
CA CYS A 217 0.15 9.74 1.34
C CYS A 217 1.47 10.33 0.83
N GLY A 218 1.49 11.62 0.54
CA GLY A 218 2.70 12.34 0.14
C GLY A 218 3.77 12.29 1.22
N ASP A 219 3.42 12.65 2.46
CA ASP A 219 4.33 12.66 3.59
C ASP A 219 4.95 11.30 3.88
N VAL A 220 4.12 10.25 3.85
CA VAL A 220 4.59 8.88 4.12
C VAL A 220 5.45 8.34 2.97
N ALA A 221 5.12 8.65 1.71
CA ALA A 221 5.95 8.26 0.57
C ALA A 221 7.31 8.99 0.58
N TYR A 222 7.32 10.29 0.89
CA TYR A 222 8.52 11.10 1.10
C TYR A 222 9.43 10.46 2.14
N LYS A 223 8.89 10.20 3.34
CA LYS A 223 9.64 9.62 4.45
C LYS A 223 10.18 8.23 4.12
N ALA A 224 9.36 7.40 3.48
CA ALA A 224 9.77 6.06 3.07
C ALA A 224 10.94 6.10 2.07
N VAL A 225 10.91 7.02 1.11
CA VAL A 225 12.02 7.19 0.15
C VAL A 225 13.29 7.70 0.85
N MET A 226 13.17 8.67 1.77
CA MET A 226 14.29 9.12 2.60
C MET A 226 14.95 7.94 3.34
N MET A 227 14.14 7.09 3.97
CA MET A 227 14.63 5.93 4.72
C MET A 227 15.23 4.86 3.80
N LEU A 228 14.63 4.59 2.65
CA LEU A 228 15.17 3.64 1.66
C LEU A 228 16.49 4.13 1.04
N ASN A 229 16.62 5.43 0.78
CA ASN A 229 17.88 6.01 0.30
C ASN A 229 18.98 5.86 1.36
N ALA A 230 18.68 6.18 2.62
CA ALA A 230 19.63 5.99 3.73
C ALA A 230 19.97 4.50 3.93
N TRP A 231 19.00 3.61 3.84
CA TRP A 231 19.22 2.17 3.90
C TRP A 231 20.15 1.69 2.77
N LYS A 232 19.89 2.12 1.54
CA LYS A 232 20.73 1.78 0.38
C LYS A 232 22.15 2.29 0.51
N ALA A 233 22.33 3.47 1.11
CA ALA A 233 23.62 4.06 1.39
C ALA A 233 24.35 3.45 2.62
N GLY A 234 23.69 2.55 3.36
CA GLY A 234 24.25 1.96 4.58
C GLY A 234 24.27 2.91 5.79
N THR A 235 23.53 4.02 5.73
CA THR A 235 23.49 5.06 6.77
C THR A 235 22.18 5.04 7.58
N PHE A 236 21.25 4.16 7.25
CA PHE A 236 19.97 4.05 7.96
C PHE A 236 20.18 3.58 9.40
N THR A 237 19.60 4.32 10.33
CA THR A 237 19.52 3.97 11.73
C THR A 237 18.07 4.13 12.19
N ALA A 238 17.48 3.07 12.76
CA ALA A 238 16.14 3.12 13.34
C ALA A 238 16.15 4.04 14.57
N THR A 239 15.19 4.95 14.64
CA THR A 239 15.10 5.99 15.69
C THR A 239 13.88 5.84 16.59
N PHE A 240 12.84 5.16 16.12
CA PHE A 240 11.61 4.97 16.89
C PHE A 240 11.85 4.04 18.08
N LYS A 241 11.34 4.46 19.23
CA LYS A 241 11.26 3.65 20.45
C LYS A 241 9.80 3.65 20.92
N VAL A 242 9.35 2.51 21.41
CA VAL A 242 8.05 2.44 22.10
C VAL A 242 8.04 3.37 23.31
N SER A 243 6.87 3.87 23.70
CA SER A 243 6.74 4.73 24.89
C SER A 243 7.19 4.00 26.16
N ASP A 244 7.62 4.75 27.16
CA ASP A 244 8.02 4.17 28.46
C ASP A 244 6.87 3.38 29.09
N GLU A 245 5.63 3.82 28.91
CA GLU A 245 4.42 3.10 29.31
C GLU A 245 4.33 1.73 28.63
N THR A 246 4.47 1.68 27.29
CA THR A 246 4.45 0.40 26.56
C THR A 246 5.62 -0.48 26.95
N ALA A 247 6.82 0.08 27.10
CA ALA A 247 8.00 -0.65 27.56
C ALA A 247 7.81 -1.24 28.98
N GLY A 248 7.14 -0.51 29.86
CA GLY A 248 6.76 -1.00 31.18
C GLY A 248 5.84 -2.23 31.10
N CYS A 249 4.80 -2.19 30.27
CA CYS A 249 3.92 -3.34 30.06
C CYS A 249 4.68 -4.54 29.50
N LEU A 250 5.56 -4.32 28.53
CA LEU A 250 6.35 -5.37 27.89
C LEU A 250 7.34 -6.05 28.84
N SER A 251 7.75 -5.38 29.92
CA SER A 251 8.64 -5.99 30.93
C SER A 251 8.05 -7.24 31.59
N CYS A 252 6.72 -7.30 31.71
CA CYS A 252 5.99 -8.45 32.26
C CYS A 252 5.34 -9.31 31.15
N HIS A 253 4.79 -8.68 30.11
CA HIS A 253 4.05 -9.38 29.05
C HIS A 253 4.94 -9.88 27.92
N GLY A 254 6.19 -9.47 27.88
CA GLY A 254 7.15 -9.84 26.84
C GLY A 254 6.90 -9.13 25.50
N ASP A 255 7.92 -9.14 24.66
CA ASP A 255 7.82 -8.59 23.29
C ASP A 255 7.16 -9.64 22.38
N GLN A 256 5.85 -9.73 22.49
CA GLN A 256 5.04 -10.50 21.56
C GLN A 256 4.95 -9.77 20.21
N GLN A 257 4.47 -10.44 19.19
CA GLN A 257 4.36 -9.88 17.83
C GLN A 257 3.55 -8.57 17.70
N VAL A 258 2.83 -8.16 18.74
CA VAL A 258 1.93 -6.99 18.76
C VAL A 258 2.36 -5.90 19.73
N GLY A 259 3.56 -5.96 20.28
CA GLY A 259 4.02 -5.13 21.41
C GLY A 259 4.47 -3.70 21.06
N LYS A 260 4.13 -3.12 19.89
CA LYS A 260 4.59 -1.77 19.52
C LYS A 260 3.52 -0.68 19.64
N MET A 261 2.26 -1.05 19.78
CA MET A 261 1.16 -0.11 20.02
C MET A 261 1.02 0.18 21.51
N SER A 262 0.42 1.35 21.86
CA SER A 262 0.03 1.61 23.25
C SER A 262 -0.95 0.54 23.72
N CYS A 263 -0.63 -0.09 24.84
CA CYS A 263 -1.46 -1.13 25.45
C CYS A 263 -2.73 -0.52 26.07
N THR A 264 -2.59 0.64 26.72
CA THR A 264 -3.68 1.31 27.46
C THR A 264 -4.75 1.94 26.57
N SER A 265 -4.53 2.00 25.26
CA SER A 265 -5.61 2.37 24.31
C SER A 265 -6.71 1.30 24.20
N CYS A 266 -6.45 0.06 24.63
CA CYS A 266 -7.38 -1.06 24.55
C CYS A 266 -7.47 -1.90 25.83
N HIS A 267 -6.54 -1.74 26.77
CA HIS A 267 -6.46 -2.47 28.04
C HIS A 267 -6.37 -1.51 29.19
N ASP A 268 -7.01 -1.84 30.32
CA ASP A 268 -6.83 -1.15 31.58
C ASP A 268 -5.47 -1.50 32.19
N ALA A 269 -4.75 -0.49 32.68
CA ALA A 269 -3.53 -0.69 33.46
C ALA A 269 -3.88 -1.34 34.80
N HIS A 270 -3.11 -2.35 35.22
CA HIS A 270 -3.28 -3.08 36.48
C HIS A 270 -2.07 -2.95 37.39
#